data_66e781cb9c97cb1771fdedb1cb055f7e
#
_entry.id   66e781cb9c97cb1771fdedb1cb055f7e
#
_cell.length_a   1.000
_cell.length_b   1.000
_cell.length_c   1.000
_cell.angle_alpha   90.00
_cell.angle_beta   90.00
_cell.angle_gamma   90.00
#
_symmetry.space_group_name_H-M   'P 1'
#
loop_
_entity.id
_entity.type
_entity.pdbx_description
1 polymer ?
#
loop_
_entity_poly.entity_id
_entity_poly.type
_entity_poly.pdbx_seq_one_letter_code
_entity_poly.pdbx_strand_id
1 'polypeptide(L)'
;MPKYFATCARGLEPVLAEELRALQAHDVVPGRGGVAFVGDMQLLYRANLYLRTAIRVLQPILEAEVRSPEELYQVVHDFDWDRFLTPDHTIAVDSNVRDSGITHSKYAALRVKDGICDFFRERHGRRPSVNVEKPMVGLNLHIHADRMVLSLDSSGDSLHKRGYRPIQTRAPINEALAAGLVLMTGWRGETPLLDPLCGSGTFCIEGAWIALNRPPGLTRKWFGFMGWMNHNMTQWTRLRNQARADMAKTLPYPIAGSDIRCDAVNFANENARSAGIGHLMKFERYDVTDFYVPAGPPGVLICNPPYGERLGEDEDLRPLYRTLGEVFARSPGWRCFVFTGNSSLGKQIGMKPVRREFLFNGTIDCQLLEFHP
;
A
#
# COMPACT_ATOMS: atom_id res chain seq x y z
N MET A 1 -9.64 -22.09 11.01
CA MET A 1 -9.15 -20.71 11.10
C MET A 1 -9.81 -19.86 10.03
N PRO A 2 -10.08 -18.56 10.29
CA PRO A 2 -10.63 -17.66 9.29
C PRO A 2 -9.73 -17.52 8.06
N LYS A 3 -10.37 -17.31 6.89
CA LYS A 3 -9.69 -16.92 5.65
C LYS A 3 -9.65 -15.40 5.56
N TYR A 4 -8.57 -14.88 5.00
CA TYR A 4 -8.35 -13.45 4.76
C TYR A 4 -7.85 -13.23 3.35
N PHE A 5 -8.01 -12.00 2.88
CA PHE A 5 -7.47 -11.54 1.60
C PHE A 5 -6.81 -10.17 1.78
N ALA A 6 -5.51 -10.08 1.55
CA ALA A 6 -4.79 -8.82 1.55
C ALA A 6 -4.69 -8.30 0.12
N THR A 7 -5.23 -7.10 -0.14
CA THR A 7 -5.15 -6.46 -1.45
C THR A 7 -3.85 -5.69 -1.60
N CYS A 8 -3.28 -5.63 -2.81
CA CYS A 8 -2.09 -4.83 -3.13
C CYS A 8 -2.17 -4.25 -4.55
N ALA A 9 -1.21 -3.39 -4.90
CA ALA A 9 -1.01 -3.00 -6.29
C ALA A 9 -0.60 -4.23 -7.13
N ARG A 10 -1.10 -4.32 -8.36
CA ARG A 10 -0.76 -5.41 -9.29
C ARG A 10 0.74 -5.43 -9.57
N GLY A 11 1.32 -6.63 -9.51
CA GLY A 11 2.76 -6.86 -9.60
C GLY A 11 3.46 -6.94 -8.23
N LEU A 12 2.80 -6.56 -7.13
CA LEU A 12 3.33 -6.71 -5.77
C LEU A 12 2.87 -7.98 -5.06
N GLU A 13 2.02 -8.80 -5.67
CA GLU A 13 1.50 -10.02 -5.06
C GLU A 13 2.59 -10.97 -4.55
N PRO A 14 3.72 -11.19 -5.26
CA PRO A 14 4.82 -12.01 -4.74
C PRO A 14 5.45 -11.43 -3.48
N VAL A 15 5.68 -10.10 -3.45
CA VAL A 15 6.26 -9.41 -2.27
C VAL A 15 5.33 -9.49 -1.08
N LEU A 16 4.04 -9.23 -1.28
CA LEU A 16 3.03 -9.35 -0.23
C LEU A 16 2.93 -10.78 0.31
N ALA A 17 3.06 -11.79 -0.56
CA ALA A 17 3.07 -13.18 -0.13
C ALA A 17 4.30 -13.52 0.74
N GLU A 18 5.46 -12.96 0.43
CA GLU A 18 6.66 -13.07 1.28
C GLU A 18 6.46 -12.40 2.65
N GLU A 19 5.89 -11.18 2.67
CA GLU A 19 5.55 -10.51 3.93
C GLU A 19 4.59 -11.36 4.79
N LEU A 20 3.56 -11.96 4.19
CA LEU A 20 2.60 -12.82 4.89
C LEU A 20 3.25 -14.11 5.43
N ARG A 21 4.14 -14.76 4.65
CA ARG A 21 4.90 -15.92 5.11
C ARG A 21 5.83 -15.56 6.28
N ALA A 22 6.48 -14.39 6.22
CA ALA A 22 7.31 -13.88 7.33
C ALA A 22 6.47 -13.63 8.60
N LEU A 23 5.18 -13.30 8.45
CA LEU A 23 4.22 -13.23 9.55
C LEU A 23 3.67 -14.59 9.98
N GLN A 24 4.15 -15.71 9.42
CA GLN A 24 3.67 -17.07 9.69
C GLN A 24 2.20 -17.29 9.35
N ALA A 25 1.72 -16.65 8.29
CA ALA A 25 0.41 -16.93 7.72
C ALA A 25 0.37 -18.32 7.10
N HIS A 26 -0.78 -19.00 7.21
CA HIS A 26 -1.01 -20.30 6.58
C HIS A 26 -1.67 -20.13 5.21
N ASP A 27 -1.53 -21.12 4.35
CA ASP A 27 -2.20 -21.21 3.04
C ASP A 27 -2.07 -19.91 2.23
N VAL A 28 -0.85 -19.37 2.14
CA VAL A 28 -0.55 -18.12 1.43
C VAL A 28 -0.58 -18.36 -0.08
N VAL A 29 -1.63 -17.88 -0.74
CA VAL A 29 -1.89 -18.07 -2.17
C VAL A 29 -1.97 -16.71 -2.86
N PRO A 30 -0.97 -16.32 -3.67
CA PRO A 30 -1.06 -15.13 -4.50
C PRO A 30 -2.18 -15.27 -5.56
N GLY A 31 -2.93 -14.18 -5.74
CA GLY A 31 -3.97 -14.05 -6.75
C GLY A 31 -3.87 -12.69 -7.45
N ARG A 32 -4.81 -12.36 -8.31
CA ARG A 32 -4.80 -11.08 -9.03
C ARG A 32 -5.18 -9.92 -8.10
N GLY A 33 -4.23 -9.01 -7.85
CA GLY A 33 -4.43 -7.80 -7.03
C GLY A 33 -4.44 -8.05 -5.53
N GLY A 34 -3.94 -9.21 -5.07
CA GLY A 34 -3.81 -9.52 -3.65
C GLY A 34 -3.41 -10.96 -3.37
N VAL A 35 -3.42 -11.31 -2.09
CA VAL A 35 -2.99 -12.61 -1.58
C VAL A 35 -4.00 -13.14 -0.58
N ALA A 36 -4.51 -14.36 -0.82
CA ALA A 36 -5.31 -15.08 0.14
C ALA A 36 -4.42 -15.74 1.19
N PHE A 37 -4.89 -15.80 2.44
CA PHE A 37 -4.18 -16.47 3.52
C PHE A 37 -5.13 -16.90 4.64
N VAL A 38 -4.66 -17.76 5.51
CA VAL A 38 -5.40 -18.30 6.67
C VAL A 38 -4.68 -17.95 7.95
N GLY A 39 -5.43 -17.59 9.01
CA GLY A 39 -4.86 -17.29 10.29
C GLY A 39 -5.90 -16.98 11.37
N ASP A 40 -5.45 -16.70 12.58
CA ASP A 40 -6.26 -16.26 13.70
C ASP A 40 -6.40 -14.72 13.76
N MET A 41 -7.09 -14.21 14.77
CA MET A 41 -7.26 -12.79 15.00
C MET A 41 -5.90 -12.09 15.32
N GLN A 42 -4.97 -12.79 15.94
CA GLN A 42 -3.65 -12.24 16.23
C GLN A 42 -2.85 -12.02 14.93
N LEU A 43 -2.96 -12.95 13.97
CA LEU A 43 -2.38 -12.77 12.65
C LEU A 43 -3.05 -11.61 11.90
N LEU A 44 -4.37 -11.44 11.99
CA LEU A 44 -5.07 -10.28 11.41
C LEU A 44 -4.51 -8.96 11.95
N TYR A 45 -4.30 -8.86 13.27
CA TYR A 45 -3.67 -7.68 13.88
C TYR A 45 -2.25 -7.45 13.35
N ARG A 46 -1.44 -8.50 13.27
CA ARG A 46 -0.08 -8.43 12.74
C ARG A 46 -0.09 -8.02 11.27
N ALA A 47 -0.98 -8.56 10.46
CA ALA A 47 -1.11 -8.19 9.06
C ALA A 47 -1.42 -6.69 8.88
N ASN A 48 -2.39 -6.16 9.61
CA ASN A 48 -2.70 -4.72 9.56
C ASN A 48 -1.57 -3.82 10.08
N LEU A 49 -0.77 -4.32 11.04
CA LEU A 49 0.31 -3.56 11.65
C LEU A 49 1.59 -3.56 10.79
N TYR A 50 1.97 -4.72 10.24
CA TYR A 50 3.31 -4.94 9.66
C TYR A 50 3.34 -4.96 8.13
N LEU A 51 2.25 -5.31 7.44
CA LEU A 51 2.28 -5.38 5.98
C LEU A 51 2.55 -4.00 5.37
N ARG A 52 3.60 -3.92 4.57
CA ARG A 52 4.05 -2.68 3.92
C ARG A 52 3.39 -2.50 2.58
N THR A 53 3.15 -3.60 1.86
CA THR A 53 2.64 -3.59 0.49
C THR A 53 1.13 -3.74 0.40
N ALA A 54 0.45 -4.12 1.49
CA ALA A 54 -0.99 -4.25 1.53
C ALA A 54 -1.71 -2.89 1.48
N ILE A 55 -2.83 -2.87 0.77
CA ILE A 55 -3.78 -1.74 0.70
C ILE A 55 -4.91 -1.93 1.71
N ARG A 56 -5.47 -3.14 1.78
CA ARG A 56 -6.48 -3.56 2.75
C ARG A 56 -6.26 -5.01 3.15
N VAL A 57 -6.71 -5.37 4.34
CA VAL A 57 -6.85 -6.76 4.79
C VAL A 57 -8.32 -7.02 5.04
N LEU A 58 -8.90 -7.93 4.27
CA LEU A 58 -10.31 -8.25 4.22
C LEU A 58 -10.56 -9.63 4.82
N GLN A 59 -11.67 -9.81 5.54
CA GLN A 59 -12.17 -11.10 5.96
C GLN A 59 -13.43 -11.45 5.15
N PRO A 60 -13.37 -12.33 4.15
CA PRO A 60 -14.56 -12.84 3.46
C PRO A 60 -15.51 -13.52 4.46
N ILE A 61 -16.79 -13.14 4.41
CA ILE A 61 -17.83 -13.67 5.29
C ILE A 61 -18.99 -14.27 4.53
N LEU A 62 -19.22 -13.85 3.28
CA LEU A 62 -20.32 -14.34 2.46
C LEU A 62 -19.86 -14.39 0.99
N GLU A 63 -20.03 -15.56 0.38
CA GLU A 63 -19.75 -15.78 -1.04
C GLU A 63 -21.00 -16.38 -1.71
N ALA A 64 -21.39 -15.84 -2.85
CA ALA A 64 -22.53 -16.32 -3.63
C ALA A 64 -22.38 -15.97 -5.11
N GLU A 65 -23.24 -16.57 -5.94
CA GLU A 65 -23.47 -16.15 -7.32
C GLU A 65 -24.70 -15.24 -7.35
N VAL A 66 -24.57 -14.03 -7.94
CA VAL A 66 -25.64 -13.04 -8.00
C VAL A 66 -25.64 -12.36 -9.36
N ARG A 67 -26.78 -12.37 -10.05
CA ARG A 67 -26.93 -11.83 -11.43
C ARG A 67 -27.76 -10.56 -11.48
N SER A 68 -28.48 -10.27 -10.39
CA SER A 68 -29.32 -9.09 -10.28
C SER A 68 -29.20 -8.41 -8.91
N PRO A 69 -29.57 -7.12 -8.81
CA PRO A 69 -29.63 -6.43 -7.52
C PRO A 69 -30.61 -7.06 -6.53
N GLU A 70 -31.67 -7.72 -7.03
CA GLU A 70 -32.66 -8.41 -6.22
C GLU A 70 -32.09 -9.67 -5.58
N GLU A 71 -31.37 -10.48 -6.35
CA GLU A 71 -30.65 -11.66 -5.85
C GLU A 71 -29.57 -11.25 -4.82
N LEU A 72 -28.81 -10.18 -5.10
CA LEU A 72 -27.83 -9.62 -4.17
C LEU A 72 -28.49 -9.23 -2.84
N TYR A 73 -29.63 -8.51 -2.91
CA TYR A 73 -30.36 -8.13 -1.70
C TYR A 73 -30.81 -9.36 -0.90
N GLN A 74 -31.41 -10.35 -1.57
CA GLN A 74 -31.96 -11.53 -0.91
C GLN A 74 -30.85 -12.34 -0.20
N VAL A 75 -29.73 -12.59 -0.89
CA VAL A 75 -28.58 -13.31 -0.32
C VAL A 75 -28.03 -12.59 0.91
N VAL A 76 -27.95 -11.26 0.87
CA VAL A 76 -27.47 -10.44 2.00
C VAL A 76 -28.49 -10.40 3.13
N HIS A 77 -29.77 -10.29 2.82
CA HIS A 77 -30.85 -10.28 3.82
C HIS A 77 -30.93 -11.59 4.59
N ASP A 78 -30.77 -12.74 3.92
CA ASP A 78 -30.90 -14.08 4.53
C ASP A 78 -29.65 -14.49 5.33
N PHE A 79 -28.55 -13.70 5.25
CA PHE A 79 -27.33 -13.98 5.98
C PHE A 79 -27.46 -13.63 7.48
N ASP A 80 -26.92 -14.48 8.36
CA ASP A 80 -26.95 -14.26 9.81
C ASP A 80 -25.95 -13.19 10.28
N TRP A 81 -26.42 -11.94 10.26
CA TRP A 81 -25.62 -10.77 10.62
C TRP A 81 -25.34 -10.63 12.10
N ASP A 82 -26.11 -11.28 13.00
CA ASP A 82 -25.91 -11.24 14.44
C ASP A 82 -24.53 -11.76 14.87
N ARG A 83 -23.88 -12.51 13.99
CA ARG A 83 -22.51 -13.00 14.20
C ARG A 83 -21.44 -11.91 14.09
N PHE A 84 -21.71 -10.81 13.44
CA PHE A 84 -20.73 -9.78 13.06
C PHE A 84 -21.12 -8.38 13.47
N LEU A 85 -22.41 -8.09 13.58
CA LEU A 85 -22.97 -6.76 13.80
C LEU A 85 -24.00 -6.77 14.90
N THR A 86 -24.29 -5.58 15.43
CA THR A 86 -25.44 -5.28 16.27
C THR A 86 -26.17 -4.04 15.72
N PRO A 87 -27.42 -3.77 16.13
CA PRO A 87 -28.12 -2.54 15.72
C PRO A 87 -27.42 -1.24 16.12
N ASP A 88 -26.48 -1.28 17.08
CA ASP A 88 -25.76 -0.11 17.58
C ASP A 88 -24.50 0.21 16.77
N HIS A 89 -24.09 -0.67 15.85
CA HIS A 89 -22.99 -0.40 14.95
C HIS A 89 -23.33 0.67 13.89
N THR A 90 -22.31 1.35 13.41
CA THR A 90 -22.39 2.12 12.17
C THR A 90 -21.66 1.36 11.08
N ILE A 91 -22.27 1.28 9.89
CA ILE A 91 -21.76 0.54 8.76
C ILE A 91 -21.52 1.44 7.53
N ALA A 92 -20.60 1.02 6.67
CA ALA A 92 -20.48 1.51 5.31
C ALA A 92 -20.09 0.35 4.39
N VAL A 93 -20.56 0.39 3.15
CA VAL A 93 -20.25 -0.60 2.13
C VAL A 93 -19.48 0.07 1.01
N ASP A 94 -18.23 -0.37 0.80
CA ASP A 94 -17.45 -0.08 -0.39
C ASP A 94 -17.62 -1.21 -1.41
N SER A 95 -17.72 -0.89 -2.70
CA SER A 95 -18.04 -1.90 -3.70
C SER A 95 -17.28 -1.73 -5.00
N ASN A 96 -16.88 -2.85 -5.56
CA ASN A 96 -16.28 -2.96 -6.88
C ASN A 96 -16.99 -4.07 -7.67
N VAL A 97 -17.62 -3.69 -8.77
CA VAL A 97 -18.38 -4.62 -9.63
C VAL A 97 -17.79 -4.57 -11.03
N ARG A 98 -17.50 -5.74 -11.60
CA ARG A 98 -16.97 -5.91 -12.97
C ARG A 98 -17.56 -7.15 -13.63
N ASP A 99 -17.77 -7.05 -14.92
CA ASP A 99 -18.19 -8.17 -15.78
C ASP A 99 -19.40 -8.94 -15.20
N SER A 100 -20.45 -8.20 -14.79
CA SER A 100 -21.63 -8.75 -14.11
C SER A 100 -22.92 -8.12 -14.66
N GLY A 101 -24.04 -8.84 -14.48
CA GLY A 101 -25.39 -8.29 -14.71
C GLY A 101 -25.69 -7.07 -13.84
N ILE A 102 -25.01 -6.90 -12.72
CA ILE A 102 -25.07 -5.71 -11.88
C ILE A 102 -24.06 -4.67 -12.41
N THR A 103 -24.53 -3.58 -13.02
CA THR A 103 -23.66 -2.62 -13.73
C THR A 103 -23.18 -1.45 -12.88
N HIS A 104 -23.84 -1.14 -11.76
CA HIS A 104 -23.55 0.04 -10.94
C HIS A 104 -23.06 -0.32 -9.53
N SER A 105 -21.74 -0.17 -9.30
CA SER A 105 -21.13 -0.47 -8.00
C SER A 105 -21.83 0.26 -6.84
N LYS A 106 -22.08 1.57 -6.94
CA LYS A 106 -22.77 2.32 -5.87
C LYS A 106 -24.15 1.78 -5.56
N TYR A 107 -24.89 1.34 -6.57
CA TYR A 107 -26.22 0.75 -6.37
C TYR A 107 -26.11 -0.62 -5.70
N ALA A 108 -25.13 -1.44 -6.08
CA ALA A 108 -24.85 -2.70 -5.40
C ALA A 108 -24.54 -2.50 -3.90
N ALA A 109 -23.73 -1.48 -3.56
CA ALA A 109 -23.47 -1.12 -2.16
C ALA A 109 -24.75 -0.74 -1.39
N LEU A 110 -25.67 -0.01 -2.03
CA LEU A 110 -26.97 0.33 -1.42
C LEU A 110 -27.83 -0.92 -1.19
N ARG A 111 -27.86 -1.86 -2.12
CA ARG A 111 -28.61 -3.12 -1.97
C ARG A 111 -28.09 -3.97 -0.83
N VAL A 112 -26.75 -4.06 -0.67
CA VAL A 112 -26.12 -4.71 0.50
C VAL A 112 -26.54 -4.01 1.80
N LYS A 113 -26.43 -2.68 1.84
CA LYS A 113 -26.87 -1.89 3.00
C LYS A 113 -28.36 -2.13 3.32
N ASP A 114 -29.22 -2.16 2.31
CA ASP A 114 -30.68 -2.38 2.51
C ASP A 114 -30.93 -3.77 3.09
N GLY A 115 -30.33 -4.84 2.54
CA GLY A 115 -30.46 -6.19 3.07
C GLY A 115 -30.05 -6.29 4.54
N ILE A 116 -28.88 -5.70 4.91
CA ILE A 116 -28.43 -5.66 6.31
C ILE A 116 -29.42 -4.90 7.19
N CYS A 117 -29.86 -3.73 6.77
CA CYS A 117 -30.77 -2.90 7.55
C CYS A 117 -32.14 -3.57 7.78
N ASP A 118 -32.66 -4.25 6.76
CA ASP A 118 -33.96 -4.90 6.84
C ASP A 118 -33.90 -6.17 7.70
N PHE A 119 -32.81 -6.98 7.60
CA PHE A 119 -32.55 -8.08 8.52
C PHE A 119 -32.65 -7.64 10.00
N PHE A 120 -31.96 -6.56 10.35
CA PHE A 120 -31.96 -6.07 11.73
C PHE A 120 -33.31 -5.45 12.14
N ARG A 121 -33.99 -4.76 11.22
CA ARG A 121 -35.32 -4.18 11.49
C ARG A 121 -36.35 -5.27 11.78
N GLU A 122 -36.36 -6.31 11.00
CA GLU A 122 -37.29 -7.45 11.18
C GLU A 122 -36.99 -8.23 12.46
N ARG A 123 -35.71 -8.49 12.75
CA ARG A 123 -35.33 -9.33 13.88
C ARG A 123 -35.26 -8.61 15.22
N HIS A 124 -34.86 -7.34 15.22
CA HIS A 124 -34.57 -6.55 16.43
C HIS A 124 -35.41 -5.27 16.57
N GLY A 125 -36.26 -4.94 15.59
CA GLY A 125 -37.04 -3.69 15.59
C GLY A 125 -36.19 -2.43 15.38
N ARG A 126 -34.88 -2.55 15.26
CA ARG A 126 -33.90 -1.46 15.07
C ARG A 126 -32.89 -1.90 13.99
N ARG A 127 -32.17 -0.95 13.42
CA ARG A 127 -31.16 -1.23 12.39
C ARG A 127 -29.86 -0.48 12.64
N PRO A 128 -28.71 -0.96 12.14
CA PRO A 128 -27.46 -0.21 12.11
C PRO A 128 -27.61 1.13 11.38
N SER A 129 -26.90 2.12 11.87
CA SER A 129 -26.79 3.42 11.19
C SER A 129 -25.72 3.39 10.12
N VAL A 130 -25.82 4.28 9.13
CA VAL A 130 -24.83 4.43 8.07
C VAL A 130 -23.90 5.61 8.39
N ASN A 131 -22.58 5.34 8.37
CA ASN A 131 -21.58 6.40 8.46
C ASN A 131 -20.50 6.10 7.39
N VAL A 132 -20.57 6.81 6.27
CA VAL A 132 -19.69 6.56 5.12
C VAL A 132 -18.24 6.99 5.39
N GLU A 133 -18.04 8.02 6.23
CA GLU A 133 -16.71 8.57 6.49
C GLU A 133 -15.94 7.76 7.54
N LYS A 134 -16.62 7.38 8.62
CA LYS A 134 -16.00 6.69 9.77
C LYS A 134 -16.95 5.61 10.31
N PRO A 135 -17.17 4.53 9.55
CA PRO A 135 -17.97 3.42 10.03
C PRO A 135 -17.24 2.68 11.16
N MET A 136 -18.00 2.15 12.11
CA MET A 136 -17.45 1.19 13.08
C MET A 136 -17.06 -0.11 12.37
N VAL A 137 -17.89 -0.56 11.44
CA VAL A 137 -17.63 -1.76 10.63
C VAL A 137 -17.75 -1.40 9.15
N GLY A 138 -16.63 -1.43 8.46
CA GLY A 138 -16.55 -1.33 7.00
C GLY A 138 -16.81 -2.68 6.36
N LEU A 139 -17.56 -2.68 5.27
CA LEU A 139 -17.82 -3.84 4.43
C LEU A 139 -17.26 -3.58 3.02
N ASN A 140 -16.70 -4.61 2.42
CA ASN A 140 -16.21 -4.56 1.05
C ASN A 140 -16.93 -5.60 0.20
N LEU A 141 -17.66 -5.14 -0.81
CA LEU A 141 -18.32 -5.98 -1.80
C LEU A 141 -17.47 -6.05 -3.05
N HIS A 142 -17.09 -7.23 -3.46
CA HIS A 142 -16.46 -7.49 -4.74
C HIS A 142 -17.34 -8.43 -5.56
N ILE A 143 -17.71 -8.01 -6.78
CA ILE A 143 -18.42 -8.86 -7.75
C ILE A 143 -17.60 -8.91 -9.04
N HIS A 144 -17.31 -10.12 -9.49
CA HIS A 144 -16.65 -10.36 -10.77
C HIS A 144 -17.28 -11.59 -11.44
N ALA A 145 -17.72 -11.45 -12.68
CA ALA A 145 -18.38 -12.51 -13.43
C ALA A 145 -19.52 -13.17 -12.61
N ASP A 146 -20.41 -12.34 -12.04
CA ASP A 146 -21.55 -12.70 -11.19
C ASP A 146 -21.22 -13.43 -9.88
N ARG A 147 -19.95 -13.64 -9.57
CA ARG A 147 -19.50 -14.16 -8.26
C ARG A 147 -19.27 -13.00 -7.30
N MET A 148 -20.03 -12.97 -6.23
CA MET A 148 -19.86 -11.99 -5.16
C MET A 148 -19.04 -12.53 -4.01
N VAL A 149 -18.22 -11.67 -3.43
CA VAL A 149 -17.56 -11.87 -2.15
C VAL A 149 -17.83 -10.62 -1.31
N LEU A 150 -18.49 -10.80 -0.17
CA LEU A 150 -18.71 -9.74 0.81
C LEU A 150 -17.78 -10.00 2.00
N SER A 151 -16.99 -8.99 2.34
CA SER A 151 -15.94 -9.08 3.35
C SER A 151 -16.10 -8.00 4.42
N LEU A 152 -15.69 -8.29 5.64
CA LEU A 152 -15.41 -7.26 6.65
C LEU A 152 -14.05 -6.62 6.31
N ASP A 153 -13.99 -5.28 6.33
CA ASP A 153 -12.74 -4.54 6.16
C ASP A 153 -12.07 -4.36 7.52
N SER A 154 -10.99 -5.08 7.75
CA SER A 154 -10.22 -4.97 8.99
C SER A 154 -9.34 -3.74 9.06
N SER A 155 -9.06 -3.11 7.93
CA SER A 155 -8.13 -1.99 7.83
C SER A 155 -8.78 -0.63 8.08
N GLY A 156 -10.05 -0.46 7.70
CA GLY A 156 -10.75 0.81 7.72
C GLY A 156 -10.24 1.72 6.59
N ASP A 157 -9.50 2.78 6.90
CA ASP A 157 -8.78 3.52 5.87
C ASP A 157 -7.74 2.65 5.18
N SER A 158 -7.47 2.94 3.91
CA SER A 158 -6.44 2.23 3.15
C SER A 158 -5.08 2.28 3.86
N LEU A 159 -4.38 1.13 3.94
CA LEU A 159 -3.13 0.98 4.68
C LEU A 159 -1.97 1.81 4.11
N HIS A 160 -2.01 2.18 2.82
CA HIS A 160 -1.02 3.09 2.26
C HIS A 160 -1.06 4.48 2.87
N LYS A 161 -2.22 4.92 3.38
CA LYS A 161 -2.33 6.18 4.12
C LYS A 161 -1.63 6.04 5.47
N ARG A 162 -0.29 6.17 5.46
CA ARG A 162 0.55 6.02 6.67
C ARG A 162 0.35 7.14 7.68
N GLY A 163 -0.12 8.31 7.19
CA GLY A 163 -0.34 9.50 8.01
C GLY A 163 0.89 10.40 8.20
N TYR A 164 2.02 10.10 7.56
CA TYR A 164 3.19 10.96 7.63
C TYR A 164 3.24 12.06 6.56
N ARG A 165 2.28 12.10 5.63
CA ARG A 165 2.18 13.14 4.60
C ARG A 165 1.13 14.19 4.98
N PRO A 166 1.47 15.25 5.70
CA PRO A 166 0.54 16.33 5.98
C PRO A 166 0.19 17.13 4.71
N ILE A 167 1.12 17.19 3.75
CA ILE A 167 0.94 17.89 2.47
C ILE A 167 1.18 16.90 1.33
N GLN A 168 0.28 16.88 0.36
CA GLN A 168 0.44 16.06 -0.85
C GLN A 168 1.02 16.92 -1.98
N THR A 169 2.11 16.45 -2.58
CA THR A 169 2.61 16.98 -3.87
C THR A 169 1.70 16.50 -5.01
N ARG A 170 1.82 17.12 -6.19
CA ARG A 170 1.14 16.60 -7.39
C ARG A 170 1.60 15.16 -7.65
N ALA A 171 0.68 14.21 -7.51
CA ALA A 171 0.84 12.80 -7.87
C ALA A 171 2.06 12.05 -7.27
N PRO A 172 2.22 12.03 -5.94
CA PRO A 172 3.27 11.25 -5.32
C PRO A 172 3.03 9.75 -5.55
N ILE A 173 4.13 8.97 -5.58
CA ILE A 173 4.00 7.51 -5.54
C ILE A 173 3.28 7.08 -4.26
N ASN A 174 2.40 6.08 -4.37
CA ASN A 174 1.71 5.48 -3.22
C ASN A 174 2.73 4.84 -2.27
N GLU A 175 2.58 5.01 -0.96
CA GLU A 175 3.54 4.54 0.07
C GLU A 175 3.70 3.02 0.06
N ALA A 176 2.60 2.27 -0.12
CA ALA A 176 2.67 0.81 -0.19
C ALA A 176 3.38 0.34 -1.47
N LEU A 177 3.17 1.04 -2.60
CA LEU A 177 3.91 0.77 -3.83
C LEU A 177 5.39 1.10 -3.66
N ALA A 178 5.73 2.25 -3.07
CA ALA A 178 7.12 2.63 -2.83
C ALA A 178 7.85 1.63 -1.92
N ALA A 179 7.22 1.21 -0.82
CA ALA A 179 7.75 0.16 0.05
C ALA A 179 7.96 -1.15 -0.72
N GLY A 180 7.00 -1.55 -1.56
CA GLY A 180 7.09 -2.73 -2.40
C GLY A 180 8.27 -2.66 -3.38
N LEU A 181 8.45 -1.52 -4.04
CA LEU A 181 9.56 -1.31 -4.97
C LEU A 181 10.92 -1.39 -4.26
N VAL A 182 11.06 -0.79 -3.05
CA VAL A 182 12.26 -0.95 -2.23
C VAL A 182 12.48 -2.42 -1.86
N LEU A 183 11.45 -3.15 -1.43
CA LEU A 183 11.56 -4.57 -1.13
C LEU A 183 11.94 -5.42 -2.35
N MET A 184 11.44 -5.08 -3.56
CA MET A 184 11.77 -5.75 -4.82
C MET A 184 13.23 -5.57 -5.23
N THR A 185 13.92 -4.52 -4.77
CA THR A 185 15.37 -4.39 -4.97
C THR A 185 16.15 -5.45 -4.20
N GLY A 186 15.53 -6.15 -3.26
CA GLY A 186 16.20 -7.05 -2.31
C GLY A 186 16.84 -6.33 -1.12
N TRP A 187 16.87 -5.00 -1.09
CA TRP A 187 17.44 -4.22 0.00
C TRP A 187 16.59 -4.31 1.29
N ARG A 188 17.28 -4.43 2.43
CA ARG A 188 16.65 -4.56 3.76
C ARG A 188 17.27 -3.66 4.83
N GLY A 189 18.17 -2.74 4.44
CA GLY A 189 18.85 -1.83 5.36
C GLY A 189 20.35 -2.11 5.55
N GLU A 190 20.89 -3.07 4.83
CA GLU A 190 22.28 -3.56 4.97
C GLU A 190 23.32 -2.78 4.16
N THR A 191 22.89 -1.79 3.39
CA THR A 191 23.73 -0.91 2.56
C THR A 191 23.09 0.47 2.44
N PRO A 192 23.79 1.51 1.91
CA PRO A 192 23.16 2.79 1.64
C PRO A 192 21.98 2.70 0.67
N LEU A 193 20.96 3.56 0.86
CA LEU A 193 19.82 3.74 -0.05
C LEU A 193 19.70 5.21 -0.44
N LEU A 194 19.79 5.51 -1.73
CA LEU A 194 19.75 6.87 -2.24
C LEU A 194 18.68 7.07 -3.31
N ASP A 195 18.03 8.23 -3.28
CA ASP A 195 17.05 8.66 -4.29
C ASP A 195 17.45 10.03 -4.87
N PRO A 196 18.03 10.08 -6.08
CA PRO A 196 18.49 11.34 -6.70
C PRO A 196 17.35 12.21 -7.26
N LEU A 197 16.09 11.72 -7.23
CA LEU A 197 14.88 12.43 -7.67
C LEU A 197 13.77 12.25 -6.65
N CYS A 198 14.06 12.54 -5.38
CA CYS A 198 13.30 12.06 -4.24
C CYS A 198 11.87 12.63 -4.12
N GLY A 199 11.57 13.74 -4.78
CA GLY A 199 10.29 14.40 -4.65
C GLY A 199 9.95 14.64 -3.18
N SER A 200 8.86 14.06 -2.69
CA SER A 200 8.43 14.15 -1.28
C SER A 200 9.10 13.12 -0.35
N GLY A 201 10.15 12.45 -0.77
CA GLY A 201 10.99 11.56 0.05
C GLY A 201 10.44 10.16 0.30
N THR A 202 9.48 9.69 -0.51
CA THR A 202 8.72 8.46 -0.19
C THR A 202 9.59 7.21 -0.15
N PHE A 203 10.48 6.99 -1.13
CA PHE A 203 11.38 5.83 -1.13
C PHE A 203 12.30 5.83 0.10
N CYS A 204 12.86 6.99 0.40
CA CYS A 204 13.75 7.14 1.55
C CYS A 204 13.02 6.88 2.87
N ILE A 205 11.80 7.42 3.04
CA ILE A 205 11.01 7.24 4.28
C ILE A 205 10.59 5.79 4.47
N GLU A 206 10.03 5.14 3.43
CA GLU A 206 9.63 3.73 3.50
C GLU A 206 10.88 2.83 3.68
N GLY A 207 12.00 3.15 3.01
CA GLY A 207 13.29 2.48 3.22
C GLY A 207 13.78 2.61 4.66
N ALA A 208 13.74 3.80 5.25
CA ALA A 208 14.12 4.00 6.63
C ALA A 208 13.24 3.19 7.61
N TRP A 209 11.93 3.11 7.35
CA TRP A 209 11.04 2.28 8.16
C TRP A 209 11.33 0.77 7.99
N ILE A 210 11.78 0.33 6.81
CA ILE A 210 12.25 -1.05 6.60
C ILE A 210 13.52 -1.29 7.43
N ALA A 211 14.54 -0.46 7.28
CA ALA A 211 15.81 -0.59 8.00
C ALA A 211 15.67 -0.53 9.53
N LEU A 212 14.75 0.30 10.03
CA LEU A 212 14.45 0.44 11.46
C LEU A 212 13.53 -0.66 12.00
N ASN A 213 13.09 -1.62 11.19
CA ASN A 213 12.03 -2.58 11.55
C ASN A 213 10.77 -1.88 12.09
N ARG A 214 10.45 -0.67 11.59
CA ARG A 214 9.28 0.09 12.02
C ARG A 214 8.04 -0.34 11.27
N PRO A 215 7.03 -0.91 11.92
CA PRO A 215 5.78 -1.26 11.27
C PRO A 215 5.01 -0.04 10.76
N PRO A 216 4.52 -0.04 9.52
CA PRO A 216 3.81 1.11 8.94
C PRO A 216 2.50 1.43 9.67
N GLY A 217 1.86 0.44 10.27
CA GLY A 217 0.61 0.61 11.02
C GLY A 217 0.75 1.29 12.37
N LEU A 218 1.98 1.51 12.90
CA LEU A 218 2.18 2.14 14.20
C LEU A 218 1.73 3.61 14.26
N THR A 219 1.74 4.32 13.15
CA THR A 219 1.30 5.71 13.04
C THR A 219 -0.21 5.86 13.08
N ARG A 220 -0.95 4.80 12.76
CA ARG A 220 -2.40 4.82 12.66
C ARG A 220 -3.06 4.74 14.03
N LYS A 221 -4.11 5.54 14.22
CA LYS A 221 -4.92 5.56 15.45
C LYS A 221 -6.06 4.57 15.42
N TRP A 222 -6.58 4.25 14.23
CA TRP A 222 -7.75 3.42 14.03
C TRP A 222 -7.54 2.39 12.92
N PHE A 223 -8.11 1.20 13.13
CA PHE A 223 -8.25 0.13 12.15
C PHE A 223 -9.68 -0.38 12.21
N GLY A 224 -10.23 -0.88 11.10
CA GLY A 224 -11.59 -1.37 11.00
C GLY A 224 -11.91 -2.50 11.98
N PHE A 225 -10.96 -3.41 12.23
CA PHE A 225 -11.15 -4.50 13.21
C PHE A 225 -11.38 -4.01 14.65
N MET A 226 -11.05 -2.77 14.97
CA MET A 226 -11.28 -2.21 16.31
C MET A 226 -12.77 -1.99 16.60
N GLY A 227 -13.61 -1.93 15.57
CA GLY A 227 -15.06 -1.91 15.69
C GLY A 227 -15.72 -3.31 15.70
N TRP A 228 -14.96 -4.39 15.55
CA TRP A 228 -15.53 -5.73 15.50
C TRP A 228 -15.87 -6.27 16.90
N MET A 229 -16.94 -7.06 17.00
CA MET A 229 -17.42 -7.64 18.27
C MET A 229 -16.38 -8.51 18.98
N ASN A 230 -15.51 -9.17 18.23
CA ASN A 230 -14.44 -10.04 18.73
C ASN A 230 -13.09 -9.36 18.90
N HIS A 231 -13.04 -8.02 18.84
CA HIS A 231 -11.80 -7.27 19.05
C HIS A 231 -11.27 -7.42 20.48
N ASN A 232 -9.98 -7.75 20.59
CA ASN A 232 -9.28 -7.84 21.88
C ASN A 232 -8.28 -6.70 22.05
N MET A 233 -8.70 -5.63 22.73
CA MET A 233 -7.89 -4.44 22.98
C MET A 233 -6.58 -4.76 23.73
N THR A 234 -6.59 -5.71 24.65
CA THR A 234 -5.38 -6.08 25.43
C THR A 234 -4.33 -6.72 24.53
N GLN A 235 -4.74 -7.66 23.68
CA GLN A 235 -3.82 -8.29 22.71
C GLN A 235 -3.28 -7.25 21.70
N TRP A 236 -4.14 -6.37 21.20
CA TRP A 236 -3.76 -5.31 20.28
C TRP A 236 -2.73 -4.35 20.90
N THR A 237 -2.99 -3.89 22.13
CA THR A 237 -2.08 -3.00 22.86
C THR A 237 -0.73 -3.66 23.11
N ARG A 238 -0.72 -4.94 23.53
CA ARG A 238 0.51 -5.71 23.73
C ARG A 238 1.32 -5.81 22.43
N LEU A 239 0.67 -6.14 21.32
CA LEU A 239 1.31 -6.23 19.99
C LEU A 239 1.95 -4.89 19.58
N ARG A 240 1.24 -3.78 19.74
CA ARG A 240 1.78 -2.45 19.43
C ARG A 240 2.96 -2.06 20.30
N ASN A 241 2.92 -2.40 21.58
CA ASN A 241 4.03 -2.10 22.50
C ASN A 241 5.27 -2.94 22.17
N GLN A 242 5.08 -4.23 21.85
CA GLN A 242 6.17 -5.09 21.38
C GLN A 242 6.76 -4.54 20.07
N ALA A 243 5.93 -4.19 19.12
CA ALA A 243 6.38 -3.61 17.85
C ALA A 243 7.20 -2.32 18.02
N ARG A 244 6.87 -1.49 19.02
CA ARG A 244 7.70 -0.30 19.36
C ARG A 244 9.03 -0.68 20.00
N ALA A 245 9.03 -1.70 20.86
CA ALA A 245 10.24 -2.17 21.52
C ALA A 245 11.25 -2.81 20.54
N ASP A 246 10.73 -3.46 19.49
CA ASP A 246 11.53 -4.16 18.48
C ASP A 246 12.12 -3.22 17.41
N MET A 247 11.78 -1.93 17.42
CA MET A 247 12.30 -0.95 16.48
C MET A 247 13.76 -0.61 16.78
N ALA A 248 14.61 -0.60 15.74
CA ALA A 248 15.94 -0.01 15.82
C ALA A 248 15.86 1.52 16.00
N LYS A 249 16.81 2.11 16.71
CA LYS A 249 16.84 3.55 17.00
C LYS A 249 17.71 4.34 16.02
N THR A 250 18.59 3.67 15.30
CA THR A 250 19.55 4.25 14.37
C THR A 250 19.56 3.49 13.06
N LEU A 251 19.85 4.18 11.97
CA LEU A 251 20.06 3.54 10.67
C LEU A 251 21.48 2.98 10.62
N PRO A 252 21.66 1.74 10.16
CA PRO A 252 23.00 1.14 10.03
C PRO A 252 23.82 1.78 8.90
N TYR A 253 23.14 2.27 7.86
CA TYR A 253 23.73 2.93 6.69
C TYR A 253 22.95 4.21 6.33
N PRO A 254 23.60 5.16 5.62
CA PRO A 254 22.93 6.38 5.17
C PRO A 254 21.74 6.11 4.26
N ILE A 255 20.65 6.82 4.51
CA ILE A 255 19.51 6.95 3.59
C ILE A 255 19.36 8.43 3.29
N ALA A 256 19.45 8.82 2.02
CA ALA A 256 19.39 10.20 1.62
C ALA A 256 18.64 10.38 0.29
N GLY A 257 18.08 11.57 0.09
CA GLY A 257 17.43 11.95 -1.14
C GLY A 257 17.80 13.34 -1.60
N SER A 258 17.73 13.56 -2.90
CA SER A 258 17.89 14.89 -3.48
C SER A 258 16.82 15.17 -4.54
N ASP A 259 16.53 16.44 -4.74
CA ASP A 259 15.67 16.93 -5.80
C ASP A 259 16.11 18.35 -6.21
N ILE A 260 15.94 18.70 -7.47
CA ILE A 260 16.27 20.06 -7.96
C ILE A 260 15.31 21.11 -7.37
N ARG A 261 14.10 20.71 -7.04
CA ARG A 261 13.04 21.56 -6.54
C ARG A 261 13.13 21.77 -5.04
N CYS A 262 13.27 23.02 -4.62
CA CYS A 262 13.34 23.39 -3.20
C CYS A 262 12.06 23.00 -2.42
N ASP A 263 10.86 23.14 -3.02
CA ASP A 263 9.59 22.75 -2.41
C ASP A 263 9.52 21.23 -2.18
N ALA A 264 10.00 20.42 -3.12
CA ALA A 264 10.05 18.96 -2.98
C ALA A 264 10.94 18.55 -1.80
N VAL A 265 12.13 19.13 -1.68
CA VAL A 265 13.06 18.88 -0.54
C VAL A 265 12.44 19.31 0.80
N ASN A 266 11.73 20.45 0.83
CA ASN A 266 11.04 20.91 2.02
C ASN A 266 9.94 19.91 2.42
N PHE A 267 9.14 19.43 1.47
CA PHE A 267 8.12 18.40 1.74
C PHE A 267 8.76 17.08 2.19
N ALA A 268 9.87 16.65 1.61
CA ALA A 268 10.57 15.45 2.04
C ALA A 268 11.04 15.54 3.50
N ASN A 269 11.61 16.68 3.90
CA ASN A 269 12.03 16.95 5.28
C ASN A 269 10.84 16.98 6.25
N GLU A 270 9.73 17.61 5.86
CA GLU A 270 8.52 17.67 6.68
C GLU A 270 7.87 16.28 6.84
N ASN A 271 7.77 15.52 5.75
CA ASN A 271 7.28 14.15 5.77
C ASN A 271 8.15 13.25 6.65
N ALA A 272 9.48 13.35 6.57
CA ALA A 272 10.40 12.59 7.40
C ALA A 272 10.28 12.96 8.90
N ARG A 273 10.08 14.24 9.23
CA ARG A 273 9.78 14.67 10.61
C ARG A 273 8.44 14.09 11.09
N SER A 274 7.40 14.18 10.27
CA SER A 274 6.07 13.61 10.58
C SER A 274 6.12 12.08 10.70
N ALA A 275 7.00 11.41 9.93
CA ALA A 275 7.30 10.00 10.04
C ALA A 275 8.11 9.64 11.31
N GLY A 276 8.60 10.63 12.07
CA GLY A 276 9.40 10.47 13.29
C GLY A 276 10.86 10.05 13.03
N ILE A 277 11.39 10.29 11.86
CA ILE A 277 12.74 9.86 11.41
C ILE A 277 13.56 10.99 10.76
N GLY A 278 13.08 12.23 10.79
CA GLY A 278 13.76 13.35 10.14
C GLY A 278 15.20 13.60 10.63
N HIS A 279 15.52 13.20 11.85
CA HIS A 279 16.88 13.30 12.43
C HIS A 279 17.83 12.20 11.94
N LEU A 280 17.33 11.18 11.25
CA LEU A 280 18.09 10.03 10.76
C LEU A 280 18.43 10.12 9.27
N MET A 281 17.87 11.12 8.59
CA MET A 281 17.89 11.21 7.13
C MET A 281 18.31 12.59 6.68
N LYS A 282 18.81 12.69 5.45
CA LYS A 282 19.21 13.94 4.82
C LYS A 282 18.53 14.10 3.47
N PHE A 283 17.86 15.23 3.29
CA PHE A 283 17.32 15.64 2.00
C PHE A 283 17.96 16.97 1.57
N GLU A 284 18.53 17.01 0.40
CA GLU A 284 19.29 18.16 -0.10
C GLU A 284 18.82 18.58 -1.49
N ARG A 285 18.99 19.86 -1.78
CA ARG A 285 18.72 20.38 -3.11
C ARG A 285 19.93 20.18 -3.99
N TYR A 286 19.83 19.25 -4.96
CA TYR A 286 20.82 19.04 -6.01
C TYR A 286 20.13 18.87 -7.36
N ASP A 287 20.81 19.31 -8.42
CA ASP A 287 20.52 18.83 -9.76
C ASP A 287 21.05 17.39 -9.87
N VAL A 288 20.34 16.53 -10.57
CA VAL A 288 20.79 15.15 -10.80
C VAL A 288 22.11 15.07 -11.56
N THR A 289 22.45 16.10 -12.35
CA THR A 289 23.77 16.24 -13.05
C THR A 289 24.91 16.24 -12.06
N ASP A 290 24.73 16.88 -10.90
CA ASP A 290 25.73 17.05 -9.85
C ASP A 290 25.69 15.94 -8.79
N PHE A 291 24.81 14.95 -8.98
CA PHE A 291 24.64 13.86 -8.02
C PHE A 291 25.84 12.89 -8.08
N TYR A 292 26.40 12.61 -6.92
CA TYR A 292 27.47 11.62 -6.70
C TYR A 292 27.11 10.70 -5.56
N VAL A 293 27.44 9.42 -5.73
CA VAL A 293 27.35 8.44 -4.62
C VAL A 293 28.41 8.75 -3.57
N PRO A 294 28.11 8.64 -2.27
CA PRO A 294 29.10 8.87 -1.22
C PRO A 294 30.18 7.80 -1.24
N ALA A 295 31.36 8.15 -0.75
CA ALA A 295 32.43 7.19 -0.52
C ALA A 295 31.98 6.14 0.52
N GLY A 296 32.32 4.87 0.28
CA GLY A 296 31.95 3.75 1.16
C GLY A 296 31.45 2.53 0.40
N PRO A 297 30.76 1.61 1.08
CA PRO A 297 30.23 0.41 0.42
C PRO A 297 29.14 0.78 -0.61
N PRO A 298 29.12 0.08 -1.75
CA PRO A 298 28.03 0.25 -2.73
C PRO A 298 26.68 -0.07 -2.11
N GLY A 299 25.66 0.61 -2.58
CA GLY A 299 24.29 0.48 -2.10
C GLY A 299 23.26 0.39 -3.22
N VAL A 300 22.08 0.91 -2.95
CA VAL A 300 20.97 0.97 -3.89
C VAL A 300 20.65 2.43 -4.24
N LEU A 301 20.62 2.72 -5.53
CA LEU A 301 20.00 3.91 -6.10
C LEU A 301 18.59 3.53 -6.59
N ILE A 302 17.56 4.24 -6.14
CA ILE A 302 16.19 4.04 -6.61
C ILE A 302 15.52 5.36 -6.86
N CYS A 303 14.89 5.55 -8.04
CA CYS A 303 14.16 6.76 -8.34
C CYS A 303 12.89 6.51 -9.15
N ASN A 304 11.97 7.48 -9.08
CA ASN A 304 10.74 7.56 -9.86
C ASN A 304 10.73 8.88 -10.65
N PRO A 305 11.49 8.97 -11.75
CA PRO A 305 11.51 10.16 -12.58
C PRO A 305 10.14 10.43 -13.20
N PRO A 306 9.82 11.68 -13.58
CA PRO A 306 8.60 11.98 -14.32
C PRO A 306 8.57 11.22 -15.66
N TYR A 307 7.38 10.75 -16.08
CA TYR A 307 7.22 9.96 -17.32
C TYR A 307 6.06 10.43 -18.22
N GLY A 308 5.59 11.67 -18.08
CA GLY A 308 4.83 12.41 -19.11
C GLY A 308 3.32 12.46 -18.96
N GLU A 309 2.65 11.53 -18.29
CA GLU A 309 1.18 11.54 -18.23
C GLU A 309 0.56 12.56 -17.23
N ARG A 310 1.41 13.28 -16.48
CA ARG A 310 0.96 14.18 -15.38
C ARG A 310 1.60 15.57 -15.40
N LEU A 311 2.61 15.76 -16.22
CA LEU A 311 3.19 17.06 -16.58
C LEU A 311 2.70 17.34 -17.99
N GLY A 312 2.31 18.58 -18.32
CA GLY A 312 1.81 18.93 -19.64
C GLY A 312 2.67 18.35 -20.78
N GLU A 313 2.05 18.02 -21.90
CA GLU A 313 2.61 17.23 -23.01
C GLU A 313 3.88 17.81 -23.68
N ASP A 314 4.39 18.98 -23.23
CA ASP A 314 5.41 19.77 -23.91
C ASP A 314 6.85 19.62 -23.37
N GLU A 315 7.07 18.86 -22.25
CA GLU A 315 8.41 18.75 -21.67
C GLU A 315 9.17 17.54 -22.20
N ASP A 316 10.33 17.78 -22.85
CA ASP A 316 11.21 16.69 -23.30
C ASP A 316 11.98 16.08 -22.13
N LEU A 317 11.52 14.95 -21.63
CA LEU A 317 12.13 14.22 -20.52
C LEU A 317 13.34 13.37 -20.92
N ARG A 318 13.66 13.23 -22.21
CA ARG A 318 14.80 12.41 -22.68
C ARG A 318 16.14 12.85 -22.10
N PRO A 319 16.45 14.17 -21.96
CA PRO A 319 17.68 14.59 -21.31
C PRO A 319 17.83 14.08 -19.88
N LEU A 320 16.76 14.16 -19.05
CA LEU A 320 16.76 13.67 -17.68
C LEU A 320 17.12 12.18 -17.59
N TYR A 321 16.55 11.34 -18.46
CA TYR A 321 16.84 9.92 -18.46
C TYR A 321 18.25 9.59 -18.94
N ARG A 322 18.83 10.38 -19.87
CA ARG A 322 20.23 10.28 -20.26
C ARG A 322 21.17 10.63 -19.11
N THR A 323 20.87 11.72 -18.40
CA THR A 323 21.63 12.12 -17.21
C THR A 323 21.57 11.05 -16.11
N LEU A 324 20.41 10.41 -15.90
CA LEU A 324 20.35 9.25 -14.99
C LEU A 324 21.29 8.11 -15.42
N GLY A 325 21.39 7.83 -16.71
CA GLY A 325 22.37 6.86 -17.25
C GLY A 325 23.82 7.25 -16.96
N GLU A 326 24.16 8.53 -17.09
CA GLU A 326 25.50 9.06 -16.76
C GLU A 326 25.78 8.96 -15.26
N VAL A 327 24.79 9.27 -14.39
CA VAL A 327 24.89 9.08 -12.94
C VAL A 327 25.13 7.61 -12.60
N PHE A 328 24.43 6.70 -13.23
CA PHE A 328 24.63 5.26 -13.00
C PHE A 328 26.04 4.84 -13.45
N ALA A 329 26.47 5.22 -14.65
CA ALA A 329 27.79 4.86 -15.17
C ALA A 329 28.96 5.31 -14.26
N ARG A 330 28.79 6.43 -13.51
CA ARG A 330 29.78 6.91 -12.53
C ARG A 330 29.55 6.38 -11.11
N SER A 331 28.68 5.38 -10.92
CA SER A 331 28.37 4.72 -9.64
C SER A 331 28.72 3.22 -9.65
N PRO A 332 29.99 2.86 -9.89
CA PRO A 332 30.38 1.46 -10.06
C PRO A 332 30.06 0.61 -8.82
N GLY A 333 29.53 -0.58 -9.04
CA GLY A 333 29.15 -1.52 -7.98
C GLY A 333 27.81 -1.22 -7.30
N TRP A 334 27.17 -0.09 -7.59
CA TRP A 334 25.84 0.21 -7.09
C TRP A 334 24.78 -0.53 -7.91
N ARG A 335 23.66 -0.88 -7.26
CA ARG A 335 22.46 -1.38 -7.94
C ARG A 335 21.52 -0.22 -8.17
N CYS A 336 21.22 0.08 -9.43
CA CYS A 336 20.46 1.25 -9.82
C CYS A 336 19.07 0.84 -10.33
N PHE A 337 18.03 1.47 -9.80
CA PHE A 337 16.64 1.15 -10.13
C PHE A 337 15.88 2.38 -10.59
N VAL A 338 15.15 2.22 -11.69
CA VAL A 338 14.24 3.25 -12.22
C VAL A 338 12.84 2.69 -12.32
N PHE A 339 11.89 3.32 -11.64
CA PHE A 339 10.48 3.04 -11.80
C PHE A 339 9.87 4.02 -12.79
N THR A 340 9.30 3.52 -13.89
CA THR A 340 8.77 4.39 -14.95
C THR A 340 7.56 3.78 -15.63
N GLY A 341 6.57 4.63 -15.99
CA GLY A 341 5.44 4.29 -16.86
C GLY A 341 5.72 4.46 -18.34
N ASN A 342 6.95 4.89 -18.75
CA ASN A 342 7.29 5.11 -20.14
C ASN A 342 8.52 4.30 -20.55
N SER A 343 8.28 3.20 -21.30
CA SER A 343 9.34 2.31 -21.77
C SER A 343 10.30 2.95 -22.76
N SER A 344 9.85 3.96 -23.53
CA SER A 344 10.69 4.70 -24.48
C SER A 344 11.68 5.60 -23.74
N LEU A 345 11.25 6.25 -22.66
CA LEU A 345 12.14 7.01 -21.79
C LEU A 345 13.13 6.10 -21.06
N GLY A 346 12.69 4.94 -20.57
CA GLY A 346 13.59 3.95 -19.96
C GLY A 346 14.75 3.52 -20.87
N LYS A 347 14.58 3.51 -22.19
CA LYS A 347 15.64 3.23 -23.15
C LYS A 347 16.68 4.38 -23.26
N GLN A 348 16.30 5.62 -22.91
CA GLN A 348 17.20 6.78 -22.97
C GLN A 348 18.31 6.73 -21.90
N ILE A 349 18.18 5.86 -20.88
CA ILE A 349 19.24 5.59 -19.88
C ILE A 349 20.53 5.12 -20.57
N GLY A 350 20.44 4.55 -21.79
CA GLY A 350 21.61 4.14 -22.57
C GLY A 350 22.28 2.86 -22.08
N MET A 351 21.74 2.21 -21.03
CA MET A 351 22.21 0.96 -20.47
C MET A 351 21.16 -0.15 -20.67
N LYS A 352 21.60 -1.39 -20.83
CA LYS A 352 20.68 -2.54 -20.88
C LYS A 352 20.31 -2.93 -19.45
N PRO A 353 19.01 -2.95 -19.07
CA PRO A 353 18.62 -3.41 -17.75
C PRO A 353 18.90 -4.92 -17.59
N VAL A 354 19.42 -5.31 -16.43
CA VAL A 354 19.67 -6.70 -16.07
C VAL A 354 18.39 -7.42 -15.63
N ARG A 355 17.41 -6.65 -15.09
CA ARG A 355 16.09 -7.14 -14.70
C ARG A 355 15.02 -6.10 -15.02
N ARG A 356 13.82 -6.59 -15.30
CA ARG A 356 12.65 -5.78 -15.58
C ARG A 356 11.42 -6.43 -14.93
N GLU A 357 10.74 -5.69 -14.09
CA GLU A 357 9.50 -6.12 -13.44
C GLU A 357 8.33 -5.24 -13.87
N PHE A 358 7.19 -5.84 -14.14
CA PHE A 358 5.98 -5.13 -14.55
C PHE A 358 5.05 -4.91 -13.36
N LEU A 359 4.63 -3.67 -13.17
CA LEU A 359 3.79 -3.23 -12.07
C LEU A 359 2.75 -2.21 -12.55
N PHE A 360 1.85 -1.82 -11.64
CA PHE A 360 0.85 -0.79 -11.90
C PHE A 360 0.94 0.33 -10.88
N ASN A 361 0.94 1.57 -11.37
CA ASN A 361 0.76 2.76 -10.52
C ASN A 361 -0.65 3.33 -10.77
N GLY A 362 -1.63 2.86 -9.99
CA GLY A 362 -3.04 3.06 -10.28
C GLY A 362 -3.45 2.31 -11.55
N THR A 363 -3.83 3.04 -12.60
CA THR A 363 -4.19 2.49 -13.91
C THR A 363 -3.03 2.46 -14.90
N ILE A 364 -1.88 3.02 -14.56
CA ILE A 364 -0.73 3.18 -15.46
C ILE A 364 0.12 1.93 -15.40
N ASP A 365 0.41 1.33 -16.57
CA ASP A 365 1.40 0.27 -16.74
C ASP A 365 2.80 0.82 -16.49
N CYS A 366 3.52 0.26 -15.53
CA CYS A 366 4.85 0.71 -15.13
C CYS A 366 5.85 -0.43 -15.14
N GLN A 367 7.13 -0.08 -15.12
CA GLN A 367 8.24 -1.03 -15.05
C GLN A 367 9.25 -0.56 -13.98
N LEU A 368 9.74 -1.51 -13.19
CA LEU A 368 10.95 -1.33 -12.40
C LEU A 368 12.11 -1.92 -13.20
N LEU A 369 13.04 -1.07 -13.60
CA LEU A 369 14.24 -1.42 -14.37
C LEU A 369 15.43 -1.44 -13.43
N GLU A 370 16.22 -2.53 -13.46
CA GLU A 370 17.45 -2.68 -12.67
C GLU A 370 18.69 -2.59 -13.57
N PHE A 371 19.68 -1.83 -13.14
CA PHE A 371 20.95 -1.65 -13.83
C PHE A 371 22.12 -1.89 -12.87
N HIS A 372 23.20 -2.51 -13.40
CA HIS A 372 24.46 -2.71 -12.70
C HIS A 372 25.57 -2.05 -13.53
N PRO A 373 25.97 -0.82 -13.20
CA PRO A 373 27.05 -0.11 -13.86
C PRO A 373 28.45 -0.59 -13.45
#